data_80f17fac675f4ee2a7a213bb7f70a40b
#
_entry.id   80f17fac675f4ee2a7a213bb7f70a40b
#
_cell.length_a   1.000
_cell.length_b   1.000
_cell.length_c   1.000
_cell.angle_alpha   90.00
_cell.angle_beta   90.00
_cell.angle_gamma   90.00
#
_symmetry.space_group_name_H-M   'P 1'
#
loop_
_entity.id
_entity.type
_entity.pdbx_description
1 polymer ?
#
loop_
_entity_poly.entity_id
_entity_poly.type
_entity_poly.pdbx_seq_one_letter_code
_entity_poly.pdbx_strand_id
1 'polypeptide(L)' 'SKAGNPRLRTTMIQLAWLWVRHQPRSILTLWFYQRVQLNGGRVRKVLIVALARKLLIAFWKYVTAGVVLEGAETAAA' A
#
# COMPACT_ATOMS: atom_id res chain seq x y z
N SER A 1 -14.60 -10.77 -10.37
CA SER A 1 -14.02 -10.12 -10.93
C SER A 1 -12.91 -10.49 -11.03
N LYS A 2 -12.73 -10.40 -11.97
CA LYS A 2 -11.66 -10.60 -12.21
C LYS A 2 -10.88 -9.58 -11.79
N ALA A 3 -9.83 -9.84 -11.31
CA ALA A 3 -8.89 -8.90 -10.99
C ALA A 3 -8.48 -8.13 -12.13
N GLY A 4 -9.08 -8.37 -13.18
CA GLY A 4 -8.70 -7.72 -14.40
C GLY A 4 -9.31 -6.37 -14.65
N ASN A 5 -10.05 -5.80 -13.73
CA ASN A 5 -10.59 -4.47 -13.96
C ASN A 5 -9.42 -3.47 -14.03
N PRO A 6 -9.09 -2.96 -15.21
CA PRO A 6 -7.91 -2.10 -15.35
C PRO A 6 -8.04 -0.78 -14.60
N ARG A 7 -9.25 -0.29 -14.49
CA ARG A 7 -9.48 0.97 -13.81
C ARG A 7 -9.25 0.83 -12.31
N LEU A 8 -9.73 -0.27 -11.74
CA LEU A 8 -9.51 -0.55 -10.33
C LEU A 8 -8.03 -0.75 -10.05
N ARG A 9 -7.36 -1.49 -10.91
CA ARG A 9 -5.93 -1.74 -10.75
C ARG A 9 -5.14 -0.44 -10.77
N THR A 10 -5.44 0.43 -11.73
CA THR A 10 -4.75 1.71 -11.83
C THR A 10 -4.98 2.54 -10.59
N THR A 11 -6.21 2.60 -10.12
CA THR A 11 -6.56 3.35 -8.92
C THR A 11 -5.80 2.83 -7.71
N MET A 12 -5.73 1.52 -7.55
CA MET A 12 -5.03 0.92 -6.42
C MET A 12 -3.54 1.23 -6.45
N ILE A 13 -2.95 1.22 -7.62
CA ILE A 13 -1.54 1.55 -7.76
C ILE A 13 -1.30 3.01 -7.41
N GLN A 14 -2.17 3.90 -7.86
CA GLN A 14 -2.06 5.31 -7.53
C GLN A 14 -2.21 5.55 -6.03
N LEU A 15 -3.13 4.84 -5.39
CA LEU A 15 -3.29 4.94 -3.94
C LEU A 15 -2.04 4.45 -3.21
N ALA A 16 -1.41 3.40 -3.73
CA ALA A 16 -0.19 2.90 -3.12
C ALA A 16 0.93 3.94 -3.18
N TRP A 17 1.09 4.63 -4.31
CA TRP A 17 2.08 5.69 -4.43
C TRP A 17 1.77 6.84 -3.48
N LEU A 18 0.49 7.21 -3.37
CA LEU A 18 0.08 8.25 -2.44
C LEU A 18 0.35 7.84 -0.99
N TRP A 19 0.10 6.57 -0.68
CA TRP A 19 0.38 6.07 0.67
C TRP A 19 1.85 6.21 1.02
N VAL A 20 2.73 5.78 0.11
CA VAL A 20 4.17 5.88 0.33
C VAL A 20 4.57 7.33 0.54
N ARG A 21 3.96 8.23 -0.21
CA ARG A 21 4.30 9.64 -0.15
C ARG A 21 3.83 10.31 1.13
N HIS A 22 2.60 9.96 1.57
CA HIS A 22 1.99 10.65 2.70
C HIS A 22 2.11 9.91 4.03
N GLN A 23 2.51 8.65 4.00
CA GLN A 23 2.69 7.85 5.20
C GLN A 23 4.09 7.24 5.23
N PRO A 24 5.12 8.09 5.26
CA PRO A 24 6.49 7.57 5.13
C PRO A 24 6.95 6.73 6.32
N ARG A 25 6.27 6.85 7.46
CA ARG A 25 6.63 6.06 8.64
C ARG A 25 5.80 4.80 8.79
N SER A 26 4.87 4.58 7.89
CA SER A 26 4.03 3.39 7.95
C SER A 26 4.89 2.14 7.79
N ILE A 27 4.52 1.10 8.49
CA ILE A 27 5.21 -0.19 8.37
C ILE A 27 5.16 -0.68 6.93
N LEU A 28 4.06 -0.45 6.23
CA LEU A 28 3.93 -0.85 4.84
C LEU A 28 4.88 -0.07 3.94
N THR A 29 5.03 1.22 4.21
CA THR A 29 5.97 2.04 3.44
C THR A 29 7.41 1.60 3.68
N LEU A 30 7.75 1.32 4.93
CA LEU A 30 9.08 0.85 5.27
C LEU A 30 9.35 -0.51 4.64
N TRP A 31 8.36 -1.39 4.64
CA TRP A 31 8.46 -2.69 3.97
C TRP A 31 8.76 -2.50 2.48
N PHE A 32 8.03 -1.58 1.83
CA PHE A 32 8.21 -1.32 0.41
C PHE A 32 9.63 -0.85 0.11
N TYR A 33 10.11 0.15 0.84
CA TYR A 33 11.45 0.67 0.59
C TYR A 33 12.53 -0.35 0.89
N GLN A 34 12.35 -1.12 1.94
CA GLN A 34 13.30 -2.17 2.28
C GLN A 34 13.42 -3.19 1.16
N ARG A 35 12.29 -3.60 0.60
CA ARG A 35 12.30 -4.58 -0.48
C ARG A 35 12.91 -4.01 -1.76
N VAL A 36 12.63 -2.75 -2.05
CA VAL A 36 13.22 -2.11 -3.22
C VAL A 36 14.74 -2.06 -3.05
N GLN A 37 15.20 -1.71 -1.86
CA GLN A 37 16.62 -1.63 -1.60
C GLN A 37 17.32 -2.97 -1.74
N LEU A 38 16.70 -4.02 -1.22
CA LEU A 38 17.29 -5.35 -1.25
C LEU A 38 17.37 -5.92 -2.67
N ASN A 39 16.44 -5.55 -3.53
CA ASN A 39 16.32 -6.13 -4.85
C ASN A 39 16.71 -5.17 -5.97
N GLY A 40 17.18 -3.99 -5.64
CA GLY A 40 17.47 -2.98 -6.65
C GLY A 40 16.19 -2.36 -7.16
N GLY A 41 16.32 -1.37 -8.00
CA GLY A 41 15.16 -0.62 -8.49
C GLY A 41 14.31 -1.35 -9.50
N ARG A 42 14.77 -2.49 -9.99
CA ARG A 42 14.04 -3.20 -11.04
C ARG A 42 12.69 -3.70 -10.61
N VAL A 43 12.52 -4.04 -9.34
CA VAL A 43 11.28 -4.63 -8.83
C VAL A 43 10.30 -3.60 -8.31
N ARG A 44 10.62 -2.32 -8.53
CA ARG A 44 9.78 -1.26 -7.98
C ARG A 44 8.34 -1.35 -8.43
N LYS A 45 8.11 -1.61 -9.71
CA LYS A 45 6.75 -1.71 -10.23
C LYS A 45 6.01 -2.92 -9.66
N VAL A 46 6.71 -4.02 -9.50
CA VAL A 46 6.12 -5.22 -8.93
C VAL A 46 5.78 -4.99 -7.47
N LEU A 47 6.68 -4.34 -6.76
CA LEU A 47 6.49 -4.11 -5.33
C LEU A 47 5.39 -3.11 -5.05
N ILE A 48 5.18 -2.13 -5.93
CA ILE A 48 4.08 -1.19 -5.72
C ILE A 48 2.74 -1.89 -5.87
N VAL A 49 2.64 -2.86 -6.75
CA VAL A 49 1.43 -3.67 -6.88
C VAL A 49 1.21 -4.52 -5.63
N ALA A 50 2.28 -5.10 -5.10
CA ALA A 50 2.20 -5.87 -3.86
C ALA A 50 1.78 -4.98 -2.69
N LEU A 51 2.29 -3.76 -2.64
CA LEU A 51 1.89 -2.80 -1.61
C LEU A 51 0.42 -2.45 -1.76
N ALA A 52 -0.05 -2.25 -2.99
CA ALA A 52 -1.45 -1.95 -3.23
C ALA A 52 -2.35 -3.06 -2.69
N ARG A 53 -1.94 -4.31 -2.86
CA ARG A 53 -2.70 -5.43 -2.31
C ARG A 53 -2.72 -5.42 -0.80
N LYS A 54 -1.59 -5.15 -0.19
CA LYS A 54 -1.52 -5.08 1.26
C LYS A 54 -2.39 -3.97 1.81
N LEU A 55 -2.42 -2.84 1.12
CA LEU A 55 -3.26 -1.72 1.51
C LEU A 55 -4.74 -2.06 1.39
N LEU A 56 -5.10 -2.75 0.32
CA LEU A 56 -6.48 -3.15 0.13
C LEU A 56 -6.96 -4.05 1.27
N ILE A 57 -6.14 -5.01 1.65
CA ILE A 57 -6.46 -5.90 2.73
C ILE A 57 -6.56 -5.13 4.04
N ALA A 58 -5.65 -4.21 4.28
CA ALA A 58 -5.64 -3.41 5.50
C ALA A 58 -6.86 -2.51 5.58
N PHE A 59 -7.23 -1.87 4.48
CA PHE A 59 -8.43 -1.04 4.45
C PHE A 59 -9.67 -1.86 4.67
N TRP A 60 -9.73 -3.05 4.10
CA TRP A 60 -10.86 -3.93 4.31
C TRP A 60 -11.01 -4.30 5.77
N LYS A 61 -9.91 -4.61 6.43
CA LYS A 61 -9.92 -4.92 7.86
C LYS A 61 -10.36 -3.71 8.67
N TYR A 62 -9.91 -2.54 8.29
CA TYR A 62 -10.30 -1.32 8.98
C TYR A 62 -11.80 -1.09 8.88
N VAL A 63 -12.35 -1.27 7.68
CA VAL A 63 -13.77 -1.03 7.45
C VAL A 63 -14.64 -2.06 8.16
N THR A 64 -14.21 -3.33 8.17
CA THR A 64 -15.03 -4.40 8.72
C THR A 64 -14.84 -4.60 10.22
N ALA A 65 -13.65 -4.34 10.73
CA ALA A 65 -13.33 -4.63 12.13
C ALA A 65 -12.90 -3.41 12.93
N GLY A 66 -12.80 -2.25 12.30
CA GLY A 66 -12.37 -1.04 12.99
C GLY A 66 -10.92 -1.02 13.40
N VAL A 67 -10.11 -1.88 12.80
CA VAL A 67 -8.68 -1.94 13.15
C VAL A 67 -7.92 -0.84 12.43
N VAL A 68 -7.18 -0.05 13.19
CA VAL A 68 -6.36 1.02 12.62
C VAL A 68 -5.15 0.40 11.93
N LEU A 69 -4.75 0.97 10.79
CA LEU A 69 -3.58 0.48 10.08
C LEU A 69 -2.34 0.67 10.95
N GLU A 70 -1.60 -0.39 11.12
CA GLU A 70 -0.42 -0.37 11.96
C GLU A 70 0.62 0.56 11.39
N GLY A 71 1.16 1.44 12.23
CA GLY A 71 2.18 2.37 11.82
C GLY A 71 1.68 3.58 11.06
N ALA A 72 0.38 3.66 10.79
CA ALA A 72 -0.17 4.81 10.08
C ALA A 72 -0.43 5.94 11.05
N GLU A 73 -0.23 7.17 10.57
CA GLU A 73 -0.54 8.35 11.35
C GLU A 73 -1.98 8.75 11.09
N THR A 74 -2.72 9.03 12.12
CA THR A 74 -4.13 9.43 11.94
C THR A 74 -4.22 10.94 11.92
N ALA A 75 -5.03 11.44 11.00
CA ALA A 75 -5.19 12.86 10.85
C ALA A 75 -5.95 13.48 12.01
N ALA A 76 -6.72 12.70 12.68
CA ALA A 76 -7.52 13.21 13.75
C ALA A 76 -6.77 13.35 15.06
N ALA A 77 -5.61 12.90 15.11
CA ALA A 77 -4.84 12.92 16.34
C ALA A 77 -4.53 14.34 16.77
#